data_f90b054e80d18efd1bac0372310eb419
#
_entry.id   f90b054e80d18efd1bac0372310eb419
#
_cell.length_a   1.000
_cell.length_b   1.000
_cell.length_c   1.000
_cell.angle_alpha   90.00
_cell.angle_beta   90.00
_cell.angle_gamma   90.00
#
_symmetry.space_group_name_H-M   'P 1'
#
loop_
_entity.id
_entity.type
_entity.pdbx_description
1 polymer ?
#
loop_
_entity_poly.entity_id
_entity_poly.type
_entity_poly.pdbx_seq_one_letter_code
_entity_poly.pdbx_strand_id
1 'polypeptide(L)'
;MAYISSHILKLKDSTMGDNLNATSLLDNASIKNAFRLPSPLPTWPSGGCFASGVIDLGGLHVSQISSLSKVWSTNEGGPDDLGSTFFEPSNLPDGFFMFGSYSQPNNMPLFGWTLAGKDTSGGTLKMPKDYTLVWSSQNSKIKQDSVGYIWLPTPPEGYKAIGYVVTTSPQKPSVDKVRCVRDDLTDACESHDWIWGTNGLNVYSSRPRDRGMQALGVPTGAFMVQNNGAADALACLKNVEANRSAMPNFNQVQALVKAYSPLIYFHPDEEYYPSSVTWFFQNGALLYTKGQESLPVGIQPTGSNLPQGGSNDCAYWLDLPTDDAAKSNVKKGDLLGAAAYLHVKPMFGATYTDIAVWLFYPFNGPAKAKLEFMTIALGKIGEHVGDWEHVTLRISNFNGELQGVYFSQHSGGIWVSASQLEFQNGNKPVVYSSLHGHAAYPKPGNNLQGSGIRNDTGKGKVMDIGANFSVIAAEYLGSTIVEPPWLNYAREWGPKISYDISKELKEVERFMIGKLKKAIERIVRDLPNEVLGEEGPTGPKFKDMWSGDERG
;
A
#
# COMPACT_ATOMS: atom_id res chain seq x y z
N MET A 1 -7.85 -20.58 -8.31
CA MET A 1 -9.29 -20.51 -8.67
C MET A 1 -10.08 -20.47 -7.39
N ALA A 2 -10.48 -19.30 -6.91
CA ALA A 2 -11.63 -19.12 -6.03
C ALA A 2 -11.90 -17.62 -5.93
N TYR A 3 -13.00 -17.19 -6.47
CA TYR A 3 -13.58 -15.86 -6.33
C TYR A 3 -14.03 -15.67 -4.89
N ILE A 4 -13.53 -14.65 -4.21
CA ILE A 4 -14.13 -14.15 -2.97
C ILE A 4 -14.84 -12.84 -3.29
N SER A 5 -16.15 -12.94 -3.44
CA SER A 5 -17.08 -11.82 -3.52
C SER A 5 -17.16 -11.13 -2.17
N SER A 6 -16.74 -9.87 -2.06
CA SER A 6 -16.95 -9.04 -0.89
C SER A 6 -18.42 -8.60 -0.80
N HIS A 7 -19.21 -9.27 0.05
CA HIS A 7 -20.54 -8.81 0.44
C HIS A 7 -20.41 -7.73 1.53
N ILE A 8 -20.67 -6.49 1.17
CA ILE A 8 -20.85 -5.41 2.15
C ILE A 8 -22.27 -5.54 2.72
N LEU A 9 -22.36 -5.91 3.97
CA LEU A 9 -23.60 -5.91 4.76
C LEU A 9 -24.03 -4.47 5.06
N LYS A 10 -25.23 -4.12 4.63
CA LYS A 10 -25.95 -2.91 5.05
C LYS A 10 -26.32 -3.03 6.53
N LEU A 11 -25.73 -2.22 7.38
CA LEU A 11 -26.24 -1.94 8.72
C LEU A 11 -27.08 -0.66 8.67
N LYS A 12 -28.40 -0.82 8.84
CA LYS A 12 -29.27 0.25 9.31
C LYS A 12 -29.18 0.27 10.82
N ASP A 13 -28.71 1.36 11.38
CA ASP A 13 -28.98 1.66 12.79
C ASP A 13 -29.39 3.12 12.94
N SER A 14 -30.54 3.26 13.57
CA SER A 14 -31.18 4.52 13.94
C SER A 14 -30.69 4.95 15.30
N THR A 15 -29.99 6.08 15.40
CA THR A 15 -30.07 6.97 16.56
C THR A 15 -29.91 8.41 16.09
N MET A 16 -30.91 9.22 16.44
CA MET A 16 -30.91 10.67 16.24
C MET A 16 -29.84 11.34 17.12
N GLY A 17 -29.05 12.22 16.50
CA GLY A 17 -28.12 13.15 17.16
C GLY A 17 -27.02 13.57 16.21
N ASP A 18 -27.05 14.86 15.81
CA ASP A 18 -26.05 15.60 15.04
C ASP A 18 -26.06 15.47 13.51
N ASN A 19 -27.08 16.10 12.93
CA ASN A 19 -27.31 16.21 11.47
C ASN A 19 -26.62 17.42 10.81
N LEU A 20 -25.44 17.87 11.24
CA LEU A 20 -24.80 19.06 10.62
C LEU A 20 -23.43 18.79 9.95
N ASN A 21 -22.86 17.59 10.10
CA ASN A 21 -21.56 17.28 9.45
C ASN A 21 -21.58 16.10 8.45
N ALA A 22 -22.64 15.32 8.40
CA ALA A 22 -22.69 14.14 7.51
C ALA A 22 -22.91 14.51 6.04
N THR A 23 -23.67 15.55 5.74
CA THR A 23 -23.93 16.00 4.37
C THR A 23 -22.69 16.66 3.75
N SER A 24 -21.88 17.39 4.50
CA SER A 24 -20.65 18.00 3.97
C SER A 24 -19.53 16.99 3.69
N LEU A 25 -19.48 15.88 4.44
CA LEU A 25 -18.52 14.80 4.20
C LEU A 25 -18.90 13.94 2.98
N LEU A 26 -20.17 13.71 2.74
CA LEU A 26 -20.66 12.98 1.55
C LEU A 26 -20.51 13.80 0.27
N ASP A 27 -20.68 15.12 0.31
CA ASP A 27 -20.45 16.00 -0.84
C ASP A 27 -18.97 16.09 -1.22
N ASN A 28 -18.05 15.98 -0.26
CA ASN A 28 -16.61 15.98 -0.53
C ASN A 28 -16.10 14.66 -1.11
N ALA A 29 -16.80 13.54 -0.95
CA ALA A 29 -16.41 12.22 -1.46
C ALA A 29 -16.86 11.94 -2.90
N SER A 30 -17.35 12.94 -3.62
CA SER A 30 -17.86 12.80 -5.01
C SER A 30 -16.76 13.08 -6.04
N ILE A 31 -16.80 12.37 -7.17
CA ILE A 31 -15.96 12.62 -8.37
C ILE A 31 -16.06 14.06 -8.89
N LYS A 32 -17.09 14.80 -8.53
CA LYS A 32 -17.26 16.22 -8.90
C LYS A 32 -16.25 17.13 -8.20
N ASN A 33 -15.67 16.69 -7.09
CA ASN A 33 -14.70 17.45 -6.32
C ASN A 33 -13.30 16.93 -6.62
N ALA A 34 -12.39 17.80 -7.07
CA ALA A 34 -11.00 17.47 -7.19
C ALA A 34 -10.34 17.47 -5.81
N PHE A 35 -9.67 16.38 -5.46
CA PHE A 35 -8.89 16.31 -4.23
C PHE A 35 -7.61 17.13 -4.36
N ARG A 36 -7.23 17.73 -3.25
CA ARG A 36 -5.92 18.36 -3.03
C ARG A 36 -5.45 18.02 -1.63
N LEU A 37 -4.15 17.85 -1.47
CA LEU A 37 -3.55 17.71 -0.14
C LEU A 37 -3.94 18.89 0.75
N PRO A 38 -4.14 18.67 2.07
CA PRO A 38 -4.59 19.70 3.00
C PRO A 38 -3.68 20.94 3.06
N SER A 39 -2.39 20.74 2.81
CA SER A 39 -1.40 21.82 2.73
C SER A 39 -0.70 21.81 1.37
N PRO A 40 -0.26 22.97 0.86
CA PRO A 40 0.56 23.03 -0.35
C PRO A 40 1.81 22.15 -0.25
N LEU A 41 2.29 21.66 -1.39
CA LEU A 41 3.57 20.96 -1.45
C LEU A 41 4.69 21.92 -1.00
N PRO A 42 5.62 21.45 -0.19
CA PRO A 42 6.78 22.25 0.19
C PRO A 42 7.70 22.46 -1.03
N THR A 43 8.54 23.46 -0.96
CA THR A 43 9.68 23.54 -1.88
C THR A 43 10.70 22.48 -1.50
N TRP A 44 10.94 21.54 -2.40
CA TRP A 44 11.89 20.46 -2.17
C TRP A 44 13.34 20.96 -2.22
N PRO A 45 14.25 20.41 -1.39
CA PRO A 45 15.69 20.73 -1.48
C PRO A 45 16.21 20.48 -2.89
N SER A 46 17.11 21.31 -3.37
CA SER A 46 17.70 21.20 -4.69
C SER A 46 18.61 19.97 -4.84
N GLY A 47 18.77 19.47 -6.06
CA GLY A 47 19.68 18.40 -6.46
C GLY A 47 18.97 17.25 -7.17
N GLY A 48 19.60 16.69 -8.18
CA GLY A 48 19.02 15.66 -9.05
C GLY A 48 17.81 16.14 -9.85
N CYS A 49 17.00 15.18 -10.31
CA CYS A 49 15.79 15.43 -11.11
C CYS A 49 14.49 15.14 -10.33
N PHE A 50 14.57 14.89 -9.03
CA PHE A 50 13.39 14.69 -8.20
C PHE A 50 12.49 15.93 -8.22
N ALA A 51 11.19 15.71 -8.40
CA ALA A 51 10.15 16.73 -8.46
C ALA A 51 10.36 17.80 -9.56
N SER A 52 11.08 17.45 -10.64
CA SER A 52 11.31 18.35 -11.79
C SER A 52 10.12 18.43 -12.76
N GLY A 53 9.11 17.58 -12.60
CA GLY A 53 7.95 17.47 -13.48
C GLY A 53 8.15 16.55 -14.68
N VAL A 54 9.40 16.22 -15.02
CA VAL A 54 9.76 15.39 -16.19
C VAL A 54 10.77 14.32 -15.78
N ILE A 55 10.56 13.10 -16.29
CA ILE A 55 11.48 11.97 -16.09
C ILE A 55 11.85 11.40 -17.45
N ASP A 56 13.14 11.13 -17.68
CA ASP A 56 13.65 10.47 -18.88
C ASP A 56 13.69 8.96 -18.69
N LEU A 57 13.02 8.23 -19.60
CA LEU A 57 12.95 6.77 -19.61
C LEU A 57 13.95 6.12 -20.62
N GLY A 58 14.88 6.87 -21.16
CA GLY A 58 15.83 6.45 -22.20
C GLY A 58 15.49 7.07 -23.55
N GLY A 59 15.48 8.40 -23.62
CA GLY A 59 15.15 9.20 -24.80
C GLY A 59 13.65 9.43 -25.03
N LEU A 60 12.82 8.96 -24.11
CA LEU A 60 11.42 9.30 -23.98
C LEU A 60 11.21 10.08 -22.67
N HIS A 61 11.02 11.38 -22.76
CA HIS A 61 10.64 12.19 -21.62
C HIS A 61 9.15 11.98 -21.32
N VAL A 62 8.82 11.74 -20.05
CA VAL A 62 7.43 11.63 -19.58
C VAL A 62 7.12 12.66 -18.52
N SER A 63 5.86 13.11 -18.48
CA SER A 63 5.35 14.05 -17.48
C SER A 63 4.01 13.55 -16.96
N GLN A 64 3.77 13.71 -15.67
CA GLN A 64 2.50 13.34 -15.01
C GLN A 64 1.49 14.48 -15.16
N ILE A 65 0.38 14.22 -15.84
CA ILE A 65 -0.67 15.19 -16.12
C ILE A 65 -1.87 14.89 -15.21
N SER A 66 -2.12 15.76 -14.25
CA SER A 66 -3.27 15.71 -13.33
C SER A 66 -4.39 16.70 -13.70
N SER A 67 -4.19 17.55 -14.72
CA SER A 67 -5.25 18.37 -15.29
C SER A 67 -6.08 17.51 -16.22
N LEU A 68 -7.32 17.21 -15.83
CA LEU A 68 -8.20 16.25 -16.50
C LEU A 68 -9.52 16.92 -16.87
N SER A 69 -9.94 16.77 -18.14
CA SER A 69 -11.23 17.23 -18.66
C SER A 69 -12.18 16.05 -18.84
N LYS A 70 -13.37 16.15 -18.26
CA LYS A 70 -14.39 15.10 -18.38
C LYS A 70 -14.81 14.92 -19.85
N VAL A 71 -14.86 13.66 -20.28
CA VAL A 71 -15.34 13.27 -21.61
C VAL A 71 -16.71 12.61 -21.50
N TRP A 72 -16.85 11.59 -20.66
CA TRP A 72 -18.05 10.77 -20.53
C TRP A 72 -18.18 10.20 -19.12
N SER A 73 -19.42 9.97 -18.66
CA SER A 73 -19.67 9.31 -17.39
C SER A 73 -20.90 8.42 -17.40
N THR A 74 -20.85 7.40 -16.53
CA THR A 74 -21.98 6.56 -16.15
C THR A 74 -22.40 6.88 -14.72
N ASN A 75 -23.66 6.58 -14.38
CA ASN A 75 -24.26 6.84 -13.05
C ASN A 75 -24.80 5.54 -12.43
N GLU A 76 -24.30 4.40 -12.86
CA GLU A 76 -24.59 3.07 -12.30
C GLU A 76 -23.46 2.09 -12.64
N GLY A 77 -23.40 0.96 -11.95
CA GLY A 77 -22.26 0.05 -11.96
C GLY A 77 -21.06 0.64 -11.23
N GLY A 78 -19.95 -0.09 -11.18
CA GLY A 78 -18.79 0.31 -10.40
C GLY A 78 -19.00 0.18 -8.88
N PRO A 79 -18.01 0.56 -8.09
CA PRO A 79 -18.11 0.57 -6.64
C PRO A 79 -19.29 1.42 -6.15
N ASP A 80 -20.03 0.91 -5.15
CA ASP A 80 -21.21 1.53 -4.56
C ASP A 80 -22.35 1.83 -5.56
N ASP A 81 -22.31 1.23 -6.76
CA ASP A 81 -23.26 1.46 -7.87
C ASP A 81 -23.36 2.95 -8.29
N LEU A 82 -22.26 3.69 -8.18
CA LEU A 82 -22.20 5.13 -8.51
C LEU A 82 -21.67 5.41 -9.92
N GLY A 83 -21.25 4.36 -10.66
CA GLY A 83 -20.70 4.50 -12.00
C GLY A 83 -19.24 4.93 -12.01
N SER A 84 -18.80 5.41 -13.16
CA SER A 84 -17.45 5.92 -13.39
C SER A 84 -17.43 7.13 -14.31
N THR A 85 -16.34 7.89 -14.26
CA THR A 85 -16.10 9.02 -15.15
C THR A 85 -14.80 8.81 -15.92
N PHE A 86 -14.85 9.14 -17.21
CA PHE A 86 -13.74 9.05 -18.15
C PHE A 86 -13.27 10.45 -18.51
N PHE A 87 -11.98 10.64 -18.51
CA PHE A 87 -11.33 11.93 -18.68
C PHE A 87 -10.25 11.89 -19.76
N GLU A 88 -9.97 13.06 -20.29
CA GLU A 88 -8.84 13.31 -21.19
C GLU A 88 -7.88 14.27 -20.49
N PRO A 89 -6.55 14.02 -20.56
CA PRO A 89 -5.57 14.96 -20.03
C PRO A 89 -5.63 16.28 -20.80
N SER A 90 -5.52 17.37 -20.06
CA SER A 90 -5.54 18.74 -20.59
C SER A 90 -4.31 19.52 -20.11
N ASN A 91 -4.02 20.66 -20.73
CA ASN A 91 -2.88 21.48 -20.39
C ASN A 91 -1.54 20.72 -20.47
N LEU A 92 -1.35 19.93 -21.55
CA LEU A 92 -0.11 19.22 -21.77
C LEU A 92 1.04 20.24 -21.98
N PRO A 93 2.24 19.97 -21.44
CA PRO A 93 3.42 20.79 -21.72
C PRO A 93 3.77 20.76 -23.22
N ASP A 94 4.46 21.79 -23.69
CA ASP A 94 4.85 21.93 -25.10
C ASP A 94 5.66 20.74 -25.61
N GLY A 95 5.15 20.14 -26.70
CA GLY A 95 5.78 18.99 -27.34
C GLY A 95 5.50 17.64 -26.67
N PHE A 96 4.66 17.61 -25.62
CA PHE A 96 4.17 16.37 -25.02
C PHE A 96 2.85 15.94 -25.66
N PHE A 97 2.66 14.65 -25.78
CA PHE A 97 1.48 14.01 -26.35
C PHE A 97 0.86 13.02 -25.37
N MET A 98 -0.47 12.97 -25.30
CA MET A 98 -1.17 12.00 -24.50
C MET A 98 -1.02 10.58 -25.06
N PHE A 99 -1.11 9.60 -24.19
CA PHE A 99 -1.10 8.16 -24.54
C PHE A 99 -2.49 7.54 -24.55
N GLY A 100 -3.44 8.12 -23.81
CA GLY A 100 -4.80 7.63 -23.68
C GLY A 100 -5.61 8.42 -22.66
N SER A 101 -6.86 8.02 -22.48
CA SER A 101 -7.79 8.58 -21.51
C SER A 101 -7.57 7.96 -20.11
N TYR A 102 -7.98 8.70 -19.08
CA TYR A 102 -8.04 8.27 -17.68
C TYR A 102 -9.47 7.84 -17.30
N SER A 103 -9.61 6.94 -16.35
CA SER A 103 -10.91 6.58 -15.76
C SER A 103 -10.80 6.34 -14.26
N GLN A 104 -11.85 6.71 -13.53
CA GLN A 104 -11.93 6.56 -12.08
C GLN A 104 -13.40 6.29 -11.67
N PRO A 105 -13.64 5.48 -10.58
CA PRO A 105 -14.96 5.33 -9.99
C PRO A 105 -15.52 6.66 -9.46
N ASN A 106 -16.84 6.80 -9.44
CA ASN A 106 -17.51 8.02 -8.98
C ASN A 106 -17.69 8.10 -7.45
N ASN A 107 -17.32 7.06 -6.71
CA ASN A 107 -17.47 7.00 -5.26
C ASN A 107 -16.34 7.69 -4.47
N MET A 108 -15.41 8.35 -5.15
CA MET A 108 -14.30 9.06 -4.53
C MET A 108 -14.02 10.40 -5.25
N PRO A 109 -13.37 11.38 -4.59
CA PRO A 109 -12.95 12.63 -5.21
C PRO A 109 -12.01 12.37 -6.40
N LEU A 110 -11.99 13.27 -7.36
CA LEU A 110 -11.05 13.18 -8.48
C LEU A 110 -9.61 13.37 -7.96
N PHE A 111 -8.84 12.30 -8.04
CA PHE A 111 -7.41 12.30 -7.73
C PHE A 111 -6.71 11.34 -8.69
N GLY A 112 -6.55 11.79 -9.92
CA GLY A 112 -6.04 10.99 -11.01
C GLY A 112 -5.03 11.71 -11.86
N TRP A 113 -4.33 10.94 -12.66
CA TRP A 113 -3.31 11.43 -13.58
C TRP A 113 -3.12 10.42 -14.72
N THR A 114 -2.56 10.91 -15.82
CA THR A 114 -1.98 10.08 -16.88
C THR A 114 -0.59 10.59 -17.22
N LEU A 115 0.25 9.74 -17.82
CA LEU A 115 1.49 10.20 -18.41
C LEU A 115 1.24 10.76 -19.81
N ALA A 116 1.95 11.83 -20.11
CA ALA A 116 2.18 12.31 -21.48
C ALA A 116 3.66 12.17 -21.82
N GLY A 117 3.99 11.98 -23.09
CA GLY A 117 5.37 11.73 -23.53
C GLY A 117 5.84 12.71 -24.59
N LYS A 118 7.14 12.97 -24.57
CA LYS A 118 7.88 13.77 -25.55
C LYS A 118 9.08 12.98 -26.07
N ASP A 119 9.18 12.86 -27.39
CA ASP A 119 10.31 12.23 -28.06
C ASP A 119 11.51 13.17 -28.05
N THR A 120 12.63 12.75 -27.46
CA THR A 120 13.85 13.54 -27.35
C THR A 120 15.03 12.93 -28.12
N SER A 121 14.92 11.65 -28.53
CA SER A 121 15.97 10.93 -29.25
C SER A 121 15.65 10.65 -30.71
N GLY A 122 14.42 10.93 -31.14
CA GLY A 122 13.89 10.64 -32.47
C GLY A 122 13.38 9.20 -32.62
N GLY A 123 12.10 9.06 -32.92
CA GLY A 123 11.45 7.78 -33.19
C GLY A 123 10.97 6.99 -31.96
N THR A 124 10.93 7.58 -30.77
CA THR A 124 10.31 6.92 -29.60
C THR A 124 8.79 6.96 -29.65
N LEU A 125 8.21 7.95 -30.34
CA LEU A 125 6.78 8.17 -30.48
C LEU A 125 6.36 8.18 -31.94
N LYS A 126 5.21 7.55 -32.24
CA LYS A 126 4.54 7.64 -33.55
C LYS A 126 3.03 7.75 -33.40
N MET A 127 2.38 8.39 -34.38
CA MET A 127 0.92 8.38 -34.49
C MET A 127 0.41 6.95 -34.73
N PRO A 128 -0.77 6.56 -34.22
CA PRO A 128 -1.45 5.35 -34.63
C PRO A 128 -1.79 5.41 -36.13
N LYS A 129 -1.91 4.26 -36.78
CA LYS A 129 -2.35 4.16 -38.17
C LYS A 129 -3.87 4.34 -38.31
N ASP A 130 -4.62 3.93 -37.29
CA ASP A 130 -6.09 3.91 -37.27
C ASP A 130 -6.58 3.68 -35.82
N TYR A 131 -7.89 3.56 -35.64
CA TYR A 131 -8.55 3.17 -34.41
C TYR A 131 -9.55 2.05 -34.64
N THR A 132 -9.61 1.10 -33.69
CA THR A 132 -10.65 0.06 -33.64
C THR A 132 -11.64 0.39 -32.52
N LEU A 133 -12.95 0.38 -32.83
CA LEU A 133 -13.99 0.52 -31.81
C LEU A 133 -14.04 -0.78 -30.99
N VAL A 134 -13.70 -0.68 -29.68
CA VAL A 134 -13.75 -1.80 -28.75
C VAL A 134 -15.13 -1.97 -28.16
N TRP A 135 -15.78 -0.84 -27.82
CA TRP A 135 -17.09 -0.86 -27.22
C TRP A 135 -17.81 0.48 -27.38
N SER A 136 -19.15 0.42 -27.36
CA SER A 136 -20.01 1.60 -27.36
C SER A 136 -21.21 1.38 -26.46
N SER A 137 -21.62 2.41 -25.74
CA SER A 137 -22.82 2.41 -24.93
C SER A 137 -24.11 2.69 -25.73
N GLN A 138 -24.04 2.82 -27.06
CA GLN A 138 -25.14 3.26 -27.91
C GLN A 138 -26.42 2.42 -27.76
N ASN A 139 -26.29 1.12 -27.55
CA ASN A 139 -27.40 0.21 -27.35
C ASN A 139 -27.52 -0.31 -25.90
N SER A 140 -26.81 0.29 -24.99
CA SER A 140 -26.83 -0.07 -23.58
C SER A 140 -27.92 0.68 -22.84
N LYS A 141 -28.60 0.00 -21.90
CA LYS A 141 -29.63 0.62 -21.04
C LYS A 141 -29.02 1.18 -19.75
N ILE A 142 -27.78 1.65 -19.81
CA ILE A 142 -27.08 2.20 -18.63
C ILE A 142 -27.44 3.67 -18.43
N LYS A 143 -27.47 4.10 -17.17
CA LYS A 143 -27.60 5.53 -16.84
C LYS A 143 -26.30 6.24 -17.14
N GLN A 144 -26.31 7.19 -18.05
CA GLN A 144 -25.14 7.90 -18.57
C GLN A 144 -25.51 9.32 -18.99
N ASP A 145 -24.51 10.19 -19.10
CA ASP A 145 -24.73 11.59 -19.52
C ASP A 145 -24.81 11.76 -21.05
N SER A 146 -24.19 10.85 -21.80
CA SER A 146 -24.19 10.80 -23.27
C SER A 146 -23.78 9.42 -23.74
N VAL A 147 -23.81 9.16 -25.05
CA VAL A 147 -23.27 7.89 -25.59
C VAL A 147 -21.74 7.92 -25.56
N GLY A 148 -21.13 6.91 -24.95
CA GLY A 148 -19.68 6.74 -24.88
C GLY A 148 -19.17 5.72 -25.90
N TYR A 149 -17.98 5.98 -26.43
CA TYR A 149 -17.26 5.12 -27.38
C TYR A 149 -15.83 4.93 -26.87
N ILE A 150 -15.37 3.69 -26.79
CA ILE A 150 -14.00 3.31 -26.37
C ILE A 150 -13.24 2.80 -27.59
N TRP A 151 -12.14 3.46 -27.92
CA TRP A 151 -11.34 3.22 -29.10
C TRP A 151 -9.94 2.73 -28.73
N LEU A 152 -9.48 1.66 -29.37
CA LEU A 152 -8.11 1.17 -29.30
C LEU A 152 -7.30 1.74 -30.46
N PRO A 153 -6.20 2.48 -30.20
CA PRO A 153 -5.29 2.90 -31.25
C PRO A 153 -4.63 1.70 -31.93
N THR A 154 -4.52 1.70 -33.25
CA THR A 154 -3.80 0.68 -34.04
C THR A 154 -2.35 1.16 -34.24
N PRO A 155 -1.35 0.57 -33.54
CA PRO A 155 0.02 1.05 -33.60
C PRO A 155 0.68 0.73 -34.95
N PRO A 156 1.68 1.52 -35.37
CA PRO A 156 2.61 1.13 -36.41
C PRO A 156 3.45 -0.09 -35.99
N GLU A 157 4.08 -0.76 -36.98
CA GLU A 157 5.03 -1.83 -36.70
C GLU A 157 6.19 -1.34 -35.82
N GLY A 158 6.58 -2.15 -34.81
CA GLY A 158 7.60 -1.82 -33.81
C GLY A 158 7.13 -0.83 -32.74
N TYR A 159 5.80 -0.56 -32.62
CA TYR A 159 5.21 0.32 -31.62
C TYR A 159 4.02 -0.35 -30.93
N LYS A 160 3.67 0.14 -29.73
CA LYS A 160 2.53 -0.34 -28.94
C LYS A 160 1.60 0.78 -28.55
N ALA A 161 0.31 0.46 -28.45
CA ALA A 161 -0.68 1.32 -27.82
C ALA A 161 -0.53 1.26 -26.29
N ILE A 162 -0.66 2.39 -25.63
CA ILE A 162 -0.48 2.55 -24.18
C ILE A 162 -1.83 2.70 -23.47
N GLY A 163 -2.82 3.28 -24.12
CA GLY A 163 -4.14 3.50 -23.54
C GLY A 163 -5.23 3.62 -24.60
N TYR A 164 -6.47 3.52 -24.15
CA TYR A 164 -7.66 3.75 -24.97
C TYR A 164 -7.95 5.23 -25.09
N VAL A 165 -8.70 5.61 -26.14
CA VAL A 165 -9.29 6.92 -26.32
C VAL A 165 -10.79 6.81 -26.11
N VAL A 166 -11.37 7.67 -25.27
CA VAL A 166 -12.81 7.76 -25.06
C VAL A 166 -13.36 8.99 -25.77
N THR A 167 -14.50 8.82 -26.46
CA THR A 167 -15.20 9.92 -27.14
C THR A 167 -16.71 9.82 -26.90
N THR A 168 -17.41 10.92 -27.15
CA THR A 168 -18.90 10.95 -27.22
C THR A 168 -19.42 10.98 -28.65
N SER A 169 -18.52 10.84 -29.62
CA SER A 169 -18.85 10.80 -31.07
C SER A 169 -18.61 9.40 -31.62
N PRO A 170 -19.48 8.88 -32.51
CA PRO A 170 -19.27 7.61 -33.20
C PRO A 170 -18.16 7.66 -34.28
N GLN A 171 -17.64 8.84 -34.61
CA GLN A 171 -16.54 9.00 -35.54
C GLN A 171 -15.21 8.62 -34.88
N LYS A 172 -14.35 7.97 -35.66
CA LYS A 172 -12.98 7.65 -35.21
C LYS A 172 -12.26 8.92 -34.75
N PRO A 173 -11.50 8.85 -33.64
CA PRO A 173 -10.63 9.96 -33.25
C PRO A 173 -9.60 10.29 -34.34
N SER A 174 -9.12 11.53 -34.36
CA SER A 174 -7.97 11.88 -35.21
C SER A 174 -6.73 11.08 -34.81
N VAL A 175 -5.94 10.65 -35.78
CA VAL A 175 -4.65 9.94 -35.53
C VAL A 175 -3.64 10.83 -34.79
N ASP A 176 -3.81 12.15 -34.82
CA ASP A 176 -2.98 13.10 -34.06
C ASP A 176 -3.26 13.09 -32.57
N LYS A 177 -4.37 12.50 -32.13
CA LYS A 177 -4.86 12.63 -30.75
C LYS A 177 -3.93 11.98 -29.73
N VAL A 178 -3.34 10.82 -30.06
CA VAL A 178 -2.43 10.10 -29.18
C VAL A 178 -1.13 9.72 -29.87
N ARG A 179 -0.21 9.19 -29.11
CA ARG A 179 1.02 8.55 -29.64
C ARG A 179 1.13 7.12 -29.15
N CYS A 180 1.62 6.26 -30.04
CA CYS A 180 2.10 4.92 -29.72
C CYS A 180 3.58 5.00 -29.39
N VAL A 181 4.05 4.13 -28.51
CA VAL A 181 5.42 4.10 -27.99
C VAL A 181 6.19 2.93 -28.59
N ARG A 182 7.46 3.14 -28.91
CA ARG A 182 8.36 2.13 -29.47
C ARG A 182 8.47 0.91 -28.53
N ASP A 183 8.45 -0.31 -29.06
CA ASP A 183 8.34 -1.57 -28.29
C ASP A 183 9.37 -1.72 -27.18
N ASP A 184 10.62 -1.30 -27.40
CA ASP A 184 11.72 -1.39 -26.42
C ASP A 184 11.51 -0.50 -25.18
N LEU A 185 10.69 0.55 -25.30
CA LEU A 185 10.31 1.48 -24.21
C LEU A 185 9.01 1.05 -23.52
N THR A 186 8.55 -0.18 -23.77
CA THR A 186 7.31 -0.72 -23.20
C THR A 186 7.55 -1.97 -22.36
N ASP A 187 6.64 -2.22 -21.44
CA ASP A 187 6.64 -3.40 -20.56
C ASP A 187 5.25 -4.01 -20.48
N ALA A 188 5.17 -5.24 -19.97
CA ALA A 188 3.92 -5.95 -19.79
C ALA A 188 3.01 -5.26 -18.76
N CYS A 189 1.76 -5.07 -19.14
CA CYS A 189 0.70 -4.52 -18.31
C CYS A 189 -0.24 -5.61 -17.80
N GLU A 190 -0.86 -5.38 -16.64
CA GLU A 190 -1.97 -6.19 -16.13
C GLU A 190 -3.10 -5.31 -15.60
N SER A 191 -4.31 -5.86 -15.59
CA SER A 191 -5.47 -5.26 -14.93
C SER A 191 -5.28 -5.29 -13.42
N HIS A 192 -5.67 -4.20 -12.74
CA HIS A 192 -5.56 -4.07 -11.28
C HIS A 192 -6.92 -3.78 -10.65
N ASP A 193 -7.17 -2.58 -10.16
CA ASP A 193 -8.43 -2.26 -9.50
C ASP A 193 -9.59 -2.18 -10.47
N TRP A 194 -10.73 -2.77 -10.12
CA TRP A 194 -11.94 -2.67 -10.89
C TRP A 194 -12.56 -1.26 -10.74
N ILE A 195 -12.76 -0.61 -11.86
CA ILE A 195 -13.29 0.75 -11.93
C ILE A 195 -14.80 0.73 -12.19
N TRP A 196 -15.22 -0.05 -13.20
CA TRP A 196 -16.60 -0.07 -13.67
C TRP A 196 -16.84 -1.27 -14.58
N GLY A 197 -18.11 -1.66 -14.70
CA GLY A 197 -18.50 -2.69 -15.66
C GLY A 197 -19.98 -2.69 -15.98
N THR A 198 -20.30 -3.25 -17.15
CA THR A 198 -21.64 -3.53 -17.62
C THR A 198 -21.62 -4.81 -18.42
N ASN A 199 -22.77 -5.32 -18.88
CA ASN A 199 -22.92 -6.60 -19.57
C ASN A 199 -21.75 -6.95 -20.52
N GLY A 200 -20.85 -7.82 -20.08
CA GLY A 200 -19.70 -8.30 -20.83
C GLY A 200 -18.48 -7.36 -20.87
N LEU A 201 -18.61 -6.11 -20.46
CA LEU A 201 -17.50 -5.15 -20.38
C LEU A 201 -17.07 -4.92 -18.93
N ASN A 202 -15.77 -4.95 -18.68
CA ASN A 202 -15.17 -4.50 -17.44
C ASN A 202 -14.01 -3.54 -17.72
N VAL A 203 -13.89 -2.54 -16.87
CA VAL A 203 -12.84 -1.51 -16.90
C VAL A 203 -12.05 -1.60 -15.61
N TYR A 204 -10.73 -1.67 -15.73
CA TYR A 204 -9.78 -1.77 -14.63
C TYR A 204 -8.72 -0.68 -14.75
N SER A 205 -8.11 -0.29 -13.64
CA SER A 205 -6.84 0.41 -13.70
C SER A 205 -5.75 -0.49 -14.28
N SER A 206 -4.72 0.10 -14.86
CA SER A 206 -3.56 -0.63 -15.39
C SER A 206 -2.34 -0.47 -14.49
N ARG A 207 -1.53 -1.52 -14.39
CA ARG A 207 -0.23 -1.46 -13.73
C ARG A 207 0.79 -2.37 -14.42
N PRO A 208 2.11 -2.12 -14.27
CA PRO A 208 3.13 -3.06 -14.71
C PRO A 208 2.95 -4.42 -14.02
N ARG A 209 3.17 -5.51 -14.78
CA ARG A 209 3.09 -6.89 -14.25
C ARG A 209 4.22 -7.14 -13.26
N ASP A 210 5.45 -6.81 -13.65
CA ASP A 210 6.64 -6.97 -12.82
C ASP A 210 6.86 -5.71 -11.99
N ARG A 211 6.91 -5.88 -10.67
CA ARG A 211 7.00 -4.78 -9.70
C ARG A 211 8.05 -5.10 -8.63
N GLY A 212 8.57 -4.05 -8.00
CA GLY A 212 9.62 -4.11 -6.99
C GLY A 212 10.78 -3.19 -7.35
N MET A 213 11.76 -3.13 -6.50
CA MET A 213 12.89 -2.18 -6.59
C MET A 213 13.72 -2.27 -7.86
N GLN A 214 13.76 -3.45 -8.48
CA GLN A 214 14.55 -3.72 -9.69
C GLN A 214 13.70 -3.72 -10.97
N ALA A 215 12.37 -3.67 -10.84
CA ALA A 215 11.48 -3.67 -11.98
C ALA A 215 11.54 -2.32 -12.72
N LEU A 216 11.53 -2.38 -14.04
CA LEU A 216 11.66 -1.21 -14.91
C LEU A 216 10.32 -0.70 -15.45
N GLY A 217 9.24 -1.43 -15.22
CA GLY A 217 7.90 -1.07 -15.68
C GLY A 217 7.39 0.21 -15.02
N VAL A 218 6.82 1.11 -15.83
CA VAL A 218 6.31 2.43 -15.43
C VAL A 218 4.81 2.49 -15.68
N PRO A 219 3.97 2.76 -14.64
CA PRO A 219 2.54 2.90 -14.79
C PRO A 219 2.21 4.16 -15.61
N THR A 220 1.15 4.10 -16.40
CA THR A 220 0.79 5.18 -17.32
C THR A 220 -0.43 5.99 -16.89
N GLY A 221 -1.15 5.51 -15.85
CA GLY A 221 -2.43 6.08 -15.43
C GLY A 221 -3.59 5.76 -16.39
N ALA A 222 -3.34 5.02 -17.48
CA ALA A 222 -4.38 4.55 -18.38
C ALA A 222 -5.21 3.42 -17.74
N PHE A 223 -6.39 3.17 -18.30
CA PHE A 223 -7.23 2.04 -17.90
C PHE A 223 -7.14 0.88 -18.91
N MET A 224 -7.53 -0.32 -18.47
CA MET A 224 -7.65 -1.51 -19.30
C MET A 224 -9.11 -1.92 -19.45
N VAL A 225 -9.44 -2.50 -20.61
CA VAL A 225 -10.77 -3.01 -20.92
C VAL A 225 -10.71 -4.51 -21.12
N GLN A 226 -11.67 -5.22 -20.51
CA GLN A 226 -11.94 -6.62 -20.79
C GLN A 226 -13.35 -6.73 -21.39
N ASN A 227 -13.43 -7.16 -22.64
CA ASN A 227 -14.67 -7.36 -23.34
C ASN A 227 -14.94 -8.86 -23.51
N ASN A 228 -16.04 -9.37 -22.95
CA ASN A 228 -16.38 -10.78 -22.90
C ASN A 228 -15.24 -11.68 -22.39
N GLY A 229 -14.47 -11.21 -21.41
CA GLY A 229 -13.35 -11.91 -20.79
C GLY A 229 -12.03 -11.84 -21.54
N ALA A 230 -12.00 -11.26 -22.75
CA ALA A 230 -10.76 -10.98 -23.48
C ALA A 230 -10.25 -9.58 -23.15
N ALA A 231 -8.96 -9.46 -22.83
CA ALA A 231 -8.28 -8.18 -22.65
C ALA A 231 -7.46 -7.86 -23.91
N ASP A 232 -7.52 -6.61 -24.36
CA ASP A 232 -6.66 -6.12 -25.43
C ASP A 232 -5.20 -5.96 -24.93
N ALA A 233 -4.26 -6.07 -25.85
CA ALA A 233 -2.83 -5.98 -25.56
C ALA A 233 -2.37 -4.52 -25.45
N LEU A 234 -2.66 -3.84 -24.33
CA LEU A 234 -2.00 -2.60 -23.97
C LEU A 234 -0.66 -2.85 -23.29
N ALA A 235 0.22 -1.86 -23.33
CA ALA A 235 1.50 -1.90 -22.66
C ALA A 235 1.62 -0.78 -21.60
N CYS A 236 2.40 -1.03 -20.56
CA CYS A 236 2.96 -0.01 -19.70
C CYS A 236 4.24 0.56 -20.34
N LEU A 237 4.78 1.64 -19.78
CA LEU A 237 6.09 2.15 -20.20
C LEU A 237 7.23 1.41 -19.49
N LYS A 238 8.46 1.65 -19.93
CA LYS A 238 9.66 1.03 -19.38
C LYS A 238 10.80 2.05 -19.28
N ASN A 239 11.43 2.12 -18.11
CA ASN A 239 12.68 2.86 -17.92
C ASN A 239 13.85 1.97 -18.37
N VAL A 240 14.23 2.05 -19.64
CA VAL A 240 15.17 1.11 -20.26
C VAL A 240 16.61 1.25 -19.77
N GLU A 241 16.99 2.43 -19.28
CA GLU A 241 18.32 2.71 -18.75
C GLU A 241 18.42 2.50 -17.24
N ALA A 242 17.35 2.03 -16.60
CA ALA A 242 17.25 1.95 -15.13
C ALA A 242 17.65 3.29 -14.46
N ASN A 243 17.33 4.41 -15.11
CA ASN A 243 17.68 5.75 -14.67
C ASN A 243 17.03 6.07 -13.32
N ARG A 244 17.85 6.38 -12.32
CA ARG A 244 17.43 6.72 -10.96
C ARG A 244 17.63 8.21 -10.63
N SER A 245 17.91 9.06 -11.61
CA SER A 245 18.15 10.50 -11.41
C SER A 245 16.95 11.25 -10.81
N ALA A 246 15.75 10.71 -11.02
CA ALA A 246 14.50 11.23 -10.44
C ALA A 246 14.24 10.76 -9.00
N MET A 247 15.06 9.86 -8.45
CA MET A 247 14.95 9.45 -7.04
C MET A 247 15.40 10.58 -6.12
N PRO A 248 14.75 10.76 -4.95
CA PRO A 248 15.12 11.81 -4.00
C PRO A 248 16.49 11.55 -3.38
N ASN A 249 17.34 12.57 -3.33
CA ASN A 249 18.57 12.52 -2.53
C ASN A 249 18.24 12.50 -1.01
N PHE A 250 19.27 12.32 -0.16
CA PHE A 250 19.05 12.18 1.28
C PHE A 250 18.34 13.39 1.92
N ASN A 251 18.68 14.62 1.51
CA ASN A 251 18.02 15.83 2.02
C ASN A 251 16.54 15.89 1.59
N GLN A 252 16.25 15.45 0.37
CA GLN A 252 14.89 15.36 -0.14
C GLN A 252 14.10 14.27 0.59
N VAL A 253 14.71 13.12 0.91
CA VAL A 253 14.08 12.08 1.76
C VAL A 253 13.71 12.66 3.13
N GLN A 254 14.63 13.40 3.78
CA GLN A 254 14.32 14.07 5.05
C GLN A 254 13.17 15.08 4.92
N ALA A 255 13.10 15.84 3.83
CA ALA A 255 12.00 16.76 3.55
C ALA A 255 10.67 16.02 3.32
N LEU A 256 10.68 14.88 2.63
CA LEU A 256 9.51 14.01 2.43
C LEU A 256 9.00 13.47 3.78
N VAL A 257 9.89 13.00 4.64
CA VAL A 257 9.51 12.53 5.98
C VAL A 257 8.90 13.67 6.79
N LYS A 258 9.49 14.86 6.76
CA LYS A 258 8.92 16.03 7.45
C LYS A 258 7.51 16.37 6.95
N ALA A 259 7.24 16.22 5.65
CA ALA A 259 5.96 16.54 5.04
C ALA A 259 4.88 15.46 5.29
N TYR A 260 5.27 14.18 5.25
CA TYR A 260 4.33 13.06 5.14
C TYR A 260 4.48 12.01 6.24
N SER A 261 5.37 12.19 7.25
CA SER A 261 5.49 11.19 8.32
C SER A 261 4.15 10.90 8.98
N PRO A 262 3.73 9.62 9.05
CA PRO A 262 2.44 9.27 9.63
C PRO A 262 2.32 9.65 11.11
N LEU A 263 1.08 9.92 11.54
CA LEU A 263 0.67 9.96 12.93
C LEU A 263 0.00 8.64 13.27
N ILE A 264 0.64 7.82 14.10
CA ILE A 264 0.12 6.50 14.46
C ILE A 264 -0.59 6.58 15.80
N TYR A 265 -1.92 6.39 15.78
CA TYR A 265 -2.75 6.26 16.96
C TYR A 265 -2.83 4.82 17.41
N PHE A 266 -2.53 4.58 18.68
CA PHE A 266 -2.74 3.30 19.34
C PHE A 266 -4.14 3.27 19.96
N HIS A 267 -4.68 2.05 20.13
CA HIS A 267 -5.96 1.88 20.80
C HIS A 267 -5.89 2.42 22.25
N PRO A 268 -6.95 3.03 22.84
CA PRO A 268 -6.92 3.52 24.22
C PRO A 268 -6.50 2.47 25.27
N ASP A 269 -6.84 1.21 25.04
CA ASP A 269 -6.55 0.08 25.92
C ASP A 269 -5.25 -0.67 25.54
N GLU A 270 -4.38 -0.07 24.69
CA GLU A 270 -3.11 -0.70 24.33
C GLU A 270 -2.15 -0.76 25.51
N GLU A 271 -1.52 -1.92 25.70
CA GLU A 271 -0.55 -2.19 26.75
C GLU A 271 0.87 -2.46 26.19
N TYR A 272 0.96 -2.80 24.90
CA TYR A 272 2.20 -3.23 24.22
C TYR A 272 2.59 -2.21 23.13
N TYR A 273 3.41 -1.26 23.50
CA TYR A 273 3.82 -0.17 22.62
C TYR A 273 5.10 -0.51 21.84
N PRO A 274 5.37 0.16 20.72
CA PRO A 274 6.65 0.03 20.05
C PRO A 274 7.79 0.54 20.93
N SER A 275 9.00 0.09 20.62
CA SER A 275 10.23 0.62 21.20
C SER A 275 11.29 0.83 20.11
N SER A 276 12.44 1.40 20.47
CA SER A 276 13.61 1.25 19.61
C SER A 276 14.22 -0.14 19.81
N VAL A 277 14.85 -0.69 18.74
CA VAL A 277 15.60 -1.95 18.80
C VAL A 277 16.72 -1.86 19.83
N THR A 278 17.42 -0.73 19.89
CA THR A 278 18.46 -0.47 20.87
C THR A 278 17.93 -0.56 22.31
N TRP A 279 16.74 0.01 22.55
CA TRP A 279 16.09 -0.08 23.86
C TRP A 279 15.78 -1.53 24.24
N PHE A 280 15.23 -2.33 23.31
CA PHE A 280 14.95 -3.75 23.52
C PHE A 280 16.22 -4.53 23.94
N PHE A 281 17.32 -4.31 23.23
CA PHE A 281 18.61 -4.97 23.53
C PHE A 281 19.17 -4.51 24.88
N GLN A 282 19.12 -3.21 25.19
CA GLN A 282 19.63 -2.66 26.45
C GLN A 282 18.79 -3.06 27.68
N ASN A 283 17.52 -3.40 27.48
CA ASN A 283 16.63 -3.84 28.56
C ASN A 283 16.63 -5.37 28.74
N GLY A 284 17.67 -6.06 28.26
CA GLY A 284 17.96 -7.43 28.60
C GLY A 284 17.43 -8.47 27.66
N ALA A 285 17.09 -8.10 26.42
CA ALA A 285 16.83 -9.08 25.38
C ALA A 285 18.01 -10.03 25.20
N LEU A 286 17.69 -11.30 24.93
CA LEU A 286 18.65 -12.39 24.90
C LEU A 286 18.67 -13.07 23.53
N LEU A 287 19.86 -13.46 23.09
CA LEU A 287 20.06 -14.33 21.94
C LEU A 287 20.19 -15.78 22.42
N TYR A 288 19.33 -16.65 21.99
CA TYR A 288 19.33 -18.08 22.19
C TYR A 288 19.92 -18.81 21.01
N THR A 289 20.58 -19.92 21.31
CA THR A 289 21.17 -20.85 20.31
C THR A 289 20.60 -22.24 20.55
N LYS A 290 20.12 -22.90 19.50
CA LYS A 290 19.58 -24.26 19.55
C LYS A 290 20.63 -25.24 20.10
N GLY A 291 20.22 -26.03 21.09
CA GLY A 291 21.11 -26.97 21.79
C GLY A 291 21.96 -26.33 22.89
N GLN A 292 21.84 -25.02 23.13
CA GLN A 292 22.48 -24.26 24.19
C GLN A 292 21.52 -23.33 24.94
N GLU A 293 20.27 -23.73 25.06
CA GLU A 293 19.16 -22.88 25.57
C GLU A 293 19.36 -22.45 27.03
N SER A 294 20.18 -23.18 27.78
CA SER A 294 20.52 -22.82 29.17
C SER A 294 21.57 -21.70 29.31
N LEU A 295 22.18 -21.27 28.20
CA LEU A 295 23.25 -20.29 28.15
C LEU A 295 22.95 -19.16 27.14
N PRO A 296 21.85 -18.44 27.28
CA PRO A 296 21.55 -17.33 26.38
C PRO A 296 22.55 -16.19 26.57
N VAL A 297 22.77 -15.42 25.50
CA VAL A 297 23.75 -14.33 25.48
C VAL A 297 23.05 -12.98 25.38
N GLY A 298 23.46 -12.01 26.20
CA GLY A 298 23.02 -10.64 26.10
C GLY A 298 23.36 -10.01 24.74
N ILE A 299 22.43 -9.23 24.17
CA ILE A 299 22.63 -8.62 22.88
C ILE A 299 23.27 -7.24 23.05
N GLN A 300 24.28 -6.94 22.22
CA GLN A 300 24.91 -5.61 22.21
C GLN A 300 23.89 -4.56 21.72
N PRO A 301 23.94 -3.30 22.19
CA PRO A 301 22.95 -2.27 21.87
C PRO A 301 22.73 -2.03 20.37
N THR A 302 23.77 -2.24 19.55
CA THR A 302 23.71 -2.12 18.08
C THR A 302 23.34 -3.42 17.38
N GLY A 303 23.22 -4.54 18.11
CA GLY A 303 23.06 -5.87 17.54
C GLY A 303 24.32 -6.42 16.87
N SER A 304 25.52 -5.87 17.17
CA SER A 304 26.77 -6.23 16.49
C SER A 304 27.23 -7.66 16.77
N ASN A 305 26.75 -8.28 17.85
CA ASN A 305 27.03 -9.68 18.18
C ASN A 305 25.97 -10.67 17.67
N LEU A 306 24.94 -10.18 16.93
CA LEU A 306 23.98 -11.06 16.29
C LEU A 306 24.61 -11.79 15.10
N PRO A 307 24.35 -13.09 14.90
CA PRO A 307 24.80 -13.80 13.71
C PRO A 307 24.18 -13.19 12.45
N GLN A 308 25.04 -12.79 11.52
CA GLN A 308 24.63 -12.14 10.27
C GLN A 308 24.11 -13.18 9.28
N GLY A 309 23.09 -12.81 8.51
CA GLY A 309 22.45 -13.72 7.55
C GLY A 309 21.71 -14.87 8.24
N GLY A 310 21.56 -15.97 7.53
CA GLY A 310 20.87 -17.17 7.97
C GLY A 310 19.47 -17.29 7.38
N SER A 311 18.61 -18.07 8.02
CA SER A 311 17.24 -18.32 7.63
C SER A 311 16.37 -18.57 8.86
N ASN A 312 15.08 -18.64 8.70
CA ASN A 312 14.10 -18.97 9.75
C ASN A 312 14.14 -20.50 10.02
N ASP A 313 15.25 -20.98 10.58
CA ASP A 313 15.57 -22.40 10.80
C ASP A 313 15.57 -22.82 12.28
N CYS A 314 15.16 -21.90 13.15
CA CYS A 314 15.19 -22.06 14.61
C CYS A 314 16.59 -22.37 15.18
N ALA A 315 17.66 -22.05 14.45
CA ALA A 315 19.01 -22.22 14.98
C ALA A 315 19.37 -21.12 16.00
N TYR A 316 18.81 -19.93 15.81
CA TYR A 316 18.97 -18.79 16.72
C TYR A 316 17.66 -18.03 16.81
N TRP A 317 17.31 -17.55 17.99
CA TRP A 317 16.16 -16.65 18.19
C TRP A 317 16.42 -15.64 19.28
N LEU A 318 15.71 -14.50 19.20
CA LEU A 318 15.71 -13.51 20.26
C LEU A 318 14.60 -13.83 21.26
N ASP A 319 14.78 -13.46 22.53
CA ASP A 319 13.75 -13.60 23.54
C ASP A 319 13.85 -12.49 24.60
N LEU A 320 12.82 -12.39 25.42
CA LEU A 320 12.73 -11.49 26.56
C LEU A 320 13.74 -11.86 27.66
N PRO A 321 14.03 -10.91 28.59
CA PRO A 321 14.81 -11.22 29.80
C PRO A 321 14.24 -12.42 30.57
N THR A 322 15.07 -13.14 31.30
CA THR A 322 14.64 -14.28 32.15
C THR A 322 13.96 -13.83 33.43
N ASP A 323 14.32 -12.65 33.96
CA ASP A 323 13.69 -12.08 35.17
C ASP A 323 12.25 -11.63 34.86
N ASP A 324 11.27 -12.04 35.67
CA ASP A 324 9.86 -11.81 35.42
C ASP A 324 9.46 -10.32 35.48
N ALA A 325 10.09 -9.53 36.31
CA ALA A 325 9.83 -8.10 36.41
C ALA A 325 10.38 -7.36 35.19
N ALA A 326 11.62 -7.70 34.77
CA ALA A 326 12.23 -7.18 33.56
C ALA A 326 11.44 -7.61 32.31
N LYS A 327 11.03 -8.87 32.23
CA LYS A 327 10.17 -9.41 31.15
C LYS A 327 8.86 -8.64 31.04
N SER A 328 8.16 -8.43 32.15
CA SER A 328 6.90 -7.68 32.20
C SER A 328 7.09 -6.22 31.76
N ASN A 329 8.23 -5.60 32.11
CA ASN A 329 8.54 -4.23 31.68
C ASN A 329 8.85 -4.18 30.18
N VAL A 330 9.65 -5.10 29.66
CA VAL A 330 10.04 -5.12 28.24
C VAL A 330 8.85 -5.37 27.34
N LYS A 331 7.91 -6.22 27.72
CA LYS A 331 6.66 -6.43 26.98
C LYS A 331 5.86 -5.14 26.73
N LYS A 332 5.90 -4.19 27.65
CA LYS A 332 5.17 -2.92 27.52
C LYS A 332 5.75 -2.00 26.46
N GLY A 333 6.99 -2.23 26.04
CA GLY A 333 7.69 -1.32 25.13
C GLY A 333 8.03 0.04 25.76
N ASP A 334 8.45 0.96 24.92
CA ASP A 334 8.80 2.34 25.32
C ASP A 334 8.35 3.31 24.23
N LEU A 335 7.10 3.74 24.29
CA LEU A 335 6.52 4.64 23.28
C LEU A 335 7.29 5.98 23.17
N LEU A 336 7.78 6.52 24.27
CA LEU A 336 8.49 7.81 24.26
C LEU A 336 9.88 7.73 23.62
N GLY A 337 10.56 6.59 23.78
CA GLY A 337 11.86 6.30 23.16
C GLY A 337 11.75 5.48 21.86
N ALA A 338 10.52 5.20 21.40
CA ALA A 338 10.33 4.44 20.18
C ALA A 338 10.89 5.17 18.96
N ALA A 339 11.50 4.41 18.05
CA ALA A 339 12.05 4.92 16.80
C ALA A 339 11.39 4.23 15.60
N ALA A 340 11.12 4.98 14.56
CA ALA A 340 10.73 4.42 13.27
C ALA A 340 11.96 4.15 12.41
N TYR A 341 11.91 3.06 11.63
CA TYR A 341 12.98 2.63 10.74
C TYR A 341 12.53 2.69 9.30
N LEU A 342 13.18 3.53 8.50
CA LEU A 342 12.74 3.84 7.15
C LEU A 342 13.56 3.08 6.12
N HIS A 343 12.88 2.36 5.23
CA HIS A 343 13.44 1.82 4.01
C HIS A 343 12.90 2.61 2.81
N VAL A 344 13.78 3.22 2.04
CA VAL A 344 13.43 4.07 0.89
C VAL A 344 13.76 3.33 -0.40
N LYS A 345 12.73 3.01 -1.20
CA LYS A 345 12.82 2.16 -2.38
C LYS A 345 12.43 2.88 -3.66
N PRO A 346 13.19 2.67 -4.78
CA PRO A 346 12.69 3.02 -6.10
C PRO A 346 11.56 2.05 -6.49
N MET A 347 10.47 2.58 -6.99
CA MET A 347 9.35 1.79 -7.49
C MET A 347 8.92 2.24 -8.88
N PHE A 348 8.31 1.32 -9.63
CA PHE A 348 7.77 1.62 -10.95
C PHE A 348 8.78 2.31 -11.89
N GLY A 349 9.91 1.64 -12.12
CA GLY A 349 10.98 2.20 -12.95
C GLY A 349 11.57 3.49 -12.40
N ALA A 350 11.62 3.67 -11.08
CA ALA A 350 12.08 4.86 -10.37
C ALA A 350 11.26 6.14 -10.67
N THR A 351 10.02 6.00 -11.13
CA THR A 351 9.07 7.13 -11.26
C THR A 351 8.32 7.40 -9.95
N TYR A 352 8.44 6.48 -8.99
CA TYR A 352 7.92 6.60 -7.63
C TYR A 352 8.98 6.25 -6.60
N THR A 353 8.82 6.85 -5.42
CA THR A 353 9.56 6.52 -4.21
C THR A 353 8.59 5.92 -3.20
N ASP A 354 8.87 4.71 -2.73
CA ASP A 354 8.19 4.16 -1.57
C ASP A 354 9.06 4.36 -0.33
N ILE A 355 8.46 4.88 0.75
CA ILE A 355 9.07 4.96 2.08
C ILE A 355 8.30 3.99 2.98
N ALA A 356 8.87 2.80 3.19
CA ALA A 356 8.35 1.84 4.15
C ALA A 356 8.79 2.24 5.56
N VAL A 357 7.81 2.51 6.42
CA VAL A 357 7.98 2.97 7.81
C VAL A 357 7.76 1.77 8.72
N TRP A 358 8.83 1.20 9.24
CA TRP A 358 8.82 0.03 10.12
C TRP A 358 8.83 0.44 11.58
N LEU A 359 8.02 -0.23 12.38
CA LEU A 359 8.02 -0.16 13.84
C LEU A 359 8.32 -1.52 14.44
N PHE A 360 9.11 -1.52 15.49
CA PHE A 360 9.43 -2.71 16.27
C PHE A 360 8.67 -2.70 17.59
N TYR A 361 7.97 -3.81 17.86
CA TYR A 361 7.28 -4.06 19.12
C TYR A 361 7.97 -5.23 19.83
N PRO A 362 8.41 -5.07 21.09
CA PRO A 362 9.00 -6.17 21.85
C PRO A 362 8.06 -7.36 22.04
N PHE A 363 6.75 -7.10 22.01
CA PHE A 363 5.73 -8.12 22.25
C PHE A 363 4.43 -7.80 21.53
N ASN A 364 3.84 -8.83 20.93
CA ASN A 364 2.48 -8.85 20.40
C ASN A 364 1.57 -9.55 21.40
N GLY A 365 0.46 -8.92 21.74
CA GLY A 365 -0.46 -9.45 22.74
C GLY A 365 -1.48 -10.44 22.18
N PRO A 366 -2.39 -10.95 23.05
CA PRO A 366 -3.34 -11.98 22.67
C PRO A 366 -4.39 -11.49 21.67
N ALA A 367 -4.74 -12.35 20.72
CA ALA A 367 -5.78 -12.10 19.75
C ALA A 367 -7.18 -12.11 20.37
N LYS A 368 -8.12 -11.42 19.72
CA LYS A 368 -9.56 -11.42 20.06
C LYS A 368 -10.39 -11.91 18.88
N ALA A 369 -11.42 -12.70 19.17
CA ALA A 369 -12.40 -13.17 18.19
C ALA A 369 -13.74 -12.48 18.34
N LYS A 370 -14.39 -12.15 17.23
CA LYS A 370 -15.78 -11.67 17.18
C LYS A 370 -16.71 -12.82 16.87
N LEU A 371 -17.62 -13.10 17.79
CA LEU A 371 -18.68 -14.09 17.64
C LEU A 371 -20.04 -13.40 17.73
N GLU A 372 -20.76 -13.29 16.63
CA GLU A 372 -22.06 -12.62 16.57
C GLU A 372 -22.07 -11.27 17.33
N PHE A 373 -22.59 -11.28 18.56
CA PHE A 373 -22.69 -10.09 19.43
C PHE A 373 -21.63 -10.07 20.55
N MET A 374 -20.72 -11.06 20.63
CA MET A 374 -19.71 -11.17 21.68
C MET A 374 -18.29 -10.98 21.14
N THR A 375 -17.41 -10.42 21.95
CA THR A 375 -15.96 -10.44 21.72
C THR A 375 -15.31 -11.32 22.78
N ILE A 376 -14.45 -12.22 22.36
CA ILE A 376 -13.82 -13.22 23.22
C ILE A 376 -12.31 -13.12 23.07
N ALA A 377 -11.61 -13.03 24.21
CA ALA A 377 -10.16 -13.17 24.23
C ALA A 377 -9.79 -14.64 23.97
N LEU A 378 -8.79 -14.87 23.14
CA LEU A 378 -8.37 -16.23 22.75
C LEU A 378 -7.26 -16.81 23.68
N GLY A 379 -7.25 -16.41 24.95
CA GLY A 379 -6.20 -16.83 25.88
C GLY A 379 -4.86 -16.25 25.44
N LYS A 380 -3.85 -17.10 25.30
CA LYS A 380 -2.52 -16.71 24.81
C LYS A 380 -2.37 -16.81 23.28
N ILE A 381 -3.41 -17.27 22.58
CA ILE A 381 -3.35 -17.43 21.12
C ILE A 381 -3.12 -16.05 20.47
N GLY A 382 -2.06 -15.96 19.67
CA GLY A 382 -1.58 -14.73 19.03
C GLY A 382 -0.43 -14.03 19.77
N GLU A 383 -0.14 -14.41 21.03
CA GLU A 383 1.02 -13.83 21.72
C GLU A 383 2.34 -14.29 21.10
N HIS A 384 3.25 -13.36 20.83
CA HIS A 384 4.62 -13.67 20.45
C HIS A 384 5.58 -12.54 20.83
N VAL A 385 6.85 -12.89 21.01
CA VAL A 385 7.95 -11.96 21.24
C VAL A 385 8.42 -11.43 19.89
N GLY A 386 8.72 -10.13 19.82
CA GLY A 386 9.23 -9.49 18.62
C GLY A 386 8.15 -9.40 17.52
N ASP A 387 7.83 -8.19 17.13
CA ASP A 387 6.85 -7.93 16.10
C ASP A 387 7.31 -6.76 15.24
N TRP A 388 7.18 -6.88 13.92
CA TRP A 388 7.55 -5.87 12.96
C TRP A 388 6.36 -5.52 12.08
N GLU A 389 5.82 -4.34 12.29
CA GLU A 389 4.70 -3.80 11.52
C GLU A 389 5.14 -2.60 10.70
N HIS A 390 4.43 -2.34 9.58
CA HIS A 390 4.80 -1.22 8.74
C HIS A 390 3.60 -0.56 8.06
N VAL A 391 3.85 0.63 7.57
CA VAL A 391 3.05 1.32 6.56
C VAL A 391 3.99 1.84 5.48
N THR A 392 3.52 1.94 4.23
CA THR A 392 4.35 2.43 3.13
C THR A 392 3.72 3.64 2.48
N LEU A 393 4.49 4.73 2.41
CA LEU A 393 4.12 5.97 1.71
C LEU A 393 4.57 5.86 0.25
N ARG A 394 3.68 5.99 -0.72
CA ARG A 394 4.04 6.06 -2.15
C ARG A 394 4.00 7.49 -2.64
N ILE A 395 5.11 7.98 -3.15
CA ILE A 395 5.34 9.37 -3.51
C ILE A 395 5.72 9.44 -4.99
N SER A 396 5.07 10.34 -5.74
CA SER A 396 5.40 10.60 -7.13
C SER A 396 6.75 11.34 -7.25
N ASN A 397 7.68 10.82 -8.04
CA ASN A 397 8.94 11.50 -8.30
C ASN A 397 8.82 12.66 -9.31
N PHE A 398 7.66 12.82 -9.97
CA PHE A 398 7.39 13.94 -10.86
C PHE A 398 7.26 15.27 -10.11
N ASN A 399 6.62 15.26 -8.94
CA ASN A 399 6.29 16.48 -8.18
C ASN A 399 6.49 16.35 -6.66
N GLY A 400 6.81 15.16 -6.15
CA GLY A 400 6.93 14.88 -4.72
C GLY A 400 5.58 14.74 -3.99
N GLU A 401 4.47 14.54 -4.68
CA GLU A 401 3.14 14.42 -4.09
C GLU A 401 2.89 13.00 -3.56
N LEU A 402 2.31 12.90 -2.37
CA LEU A 402 1.86 11.63 -1.79
C LEU A 402 0.67 11.10 -2.60
N GLN A 403 0.81 9.90 -3.16
CA GLN A 403 -0.23 9.25 -3.96
C GLN A 403 -1.12 8.32 -3.14
N GLY A 404 -0.57 7.69 -2.13
CA GLY A 404 -1.30 6.79 -1.26
C GLY A 404 -0.43 6.23 -0.15
N VAL A 405 -1.11 5.51 0.76
CA VAL A 405 -0.47 4.80 1.88
C VAL A 405 -0.92 3.34 1.86
N TYR A 406 0.03 2.44 2.00
CA TYR A 406 -0.24 1.04 2.28
C TYR A 406 -0.33 0.81 3.78
N PHE A 407 -1.37 0.13 4.19
CA PHE A 407 -1.61 -0.29 5.57
C PHE A 407 -1.39 -1.79 5.67
N SER A 408 -0.34 -2.20 6.36
CA SER A 408 -0.03 -3.62 6.58
C SER A 408 -1.05 -4.23 7.53
N GLN A 409 -1.61 -5.38 7.16
CA GLN A 409 -2.64 -6.08 7.91
C GLN A 409 -2.31 -7.58 7.97
N HIS A 410 -1.49 -7.97 8.95
CA HIS A 410 -1.00 -9.35 9.08
C HIS A 410 -0.27 -9.82 7.79
N SER A 411 -0.75 -10.88 7.14
CA SER A 411 -0.13 -11.45 5.92
C SER A 411 -0.39 -10.66 4.63
N GLY A 412 -1.18 -9.58 4.69
CA GLY A 412 -1.54 -8.74 3.55
C GLY A 412 -1.66 -7.27 3.92
N GLY A 413 -2.52 -6.55 3.22
CA GLY A 413 -2.81 -5.14 3.51
C GLY A 413 -3.61 -4.48 2.42
N ILE A 414 -3.77 -3.17 2.52
CA ILE A 414 -4.53 -2.38 1.55
C ILE A 414 -3.80 -1.10 1.18
N TRP A 415 -3.81 -0.77 -0.10
CA TRP A 415 -3.49 0.58 -0.56
C TRP A 415 -4.70 1.49 -0.42
N VAL A 416 -4.49 2.67 0.17
CA VAL A 416 -5.52 3.72 0.27
C VAL A 416 -4.99 4.97 -0.44
N SER A 417 -5.75 5.44 -1.43
CA SER A 417 -5.43 6.68 -2.16
C SER A 417 -5.35 7.86 -1.20
N ALA A 418 -4.46 8.80 -1.46
CA ALA A 418 -4.36 10.03 -0.67
C ALA A 418 -5.70 10.77 -0.55
N SER A 419 -6.56 10.69 -1.58
CA SER A 419 -7.90 11.30 -1.56
C SER A 419 -8.88 10.69 -0.54
N GLN A 420 -8.55 9.56 0.05
CA GLN A 420 -9.39 8.82 1.01
C GLN A 420 -8.76 8.74 2.42
N LEU A 421 -7.58 9.33 2.60
CA LEU A 421 -6.87 9.34 3.88
C LEU A 421 -7.39 10.42 4.82
N GLU A 422 -7.31 10.16 6.12
CA GLU A 422 -7.34 11.20 7.15
C GLU A 422 -5.95 11.84 7.25
N PHE A 423 -5.91 13.18 7.29
CA PHE A 423 -4.68 13.94 7.47
C PHE A 423 -4.77 14.81 8.74
N GLN A 424 -3.64 15.00 9.40
CA GLN A 424 -3.48 15.93 10.50
C GLN A 424 -2.13 16.64 10.38
N ASN A 425 -2.01 17.81 11.01
CA ASN A 425 -0.77 18.59 11.03
C ASN A 425 -0.18 18.83 9.62
N GLY A 426 -1.01 19.29 8.70
CA GLY A 426 -0.66 19.45 7.29
C GLY A 426 -0.96 18.18 6.49
N ASN A 427 0.06 17.65 5.80
CA ASN A 427 -0.08 16.49 4.90
C ASN A 427 0.32 15.15 5.57
N LYS A 428 0.34 15.08 6.90
CA LYS A 428 0.68 13.85 7.62
C LYS A 428 -0.53 12.91 7.64
N PRO A 429 -0.46 11.71 7.03
CA PRO A 429 -1.54 10.75 7.08
C PRO A 429 -1.71 10.18 8.48
N VAL A 430 -2.95 9.87 8.84
CA VAL A 430 -3.29 9.23 10.11
C VAL A 430 -3.38 7.73 9.91
N VAL A 431 -2.79 6.99 10.83
CA VAL A 431 -2.77 5.53 10.89
C VAL A 431 -3.31 5.09 12.24
N TYR A 432 -4.11 4.04 12.27
CA TYR A 432 -4.63 3.43 13.48
C TYR A 432 -4.04 2.04 13.66
N SER A 433 -3.23 1.85 14.70
CA SER A 433 -2.70 0.54 15.09
C SER A 433 -3.77 -0.23 15.85
N SER A 434 -3.99 -1.49 15.51
CA SER A 434 -4.96 -2.35 16.19
C SER A 434 -4.47 -2.80 17.55
N LEU A 435 -5.41 -2.97 18.47
CA LEU A 435 -5.16 -3.41 19.84
C LEU A 435 -4.44 -4.76 19.87
N HIS A 436 -3.28 -4.80 20.49
CA HIS A 436 -2.41 -5.94 20.74
C HIS A 436 -1.74 -6.57 19.51
N GLY A 437 -2.42 -6.57 18.34
CA GLY A 437 -1.90 -7.19 17.13
C GLY A 437 -1.28 -6.21 16.13
N HIS A 438 -1.28 -4.92 16.45
CA HIS A 438 -0.57 -3.80 15.81
C HIS A 438 -0.80 -3.59 14.31
N ALA A 439 -1.64 -4.40 13.66
CA ALA A 439 -2.00 -4.22 12.25
C ALA A 439 -2.53 -2.80 11.98
N ALA A 440 -2.17 -2.23 10.83
CA ALA A 440 -2.44 -0.83 10.50
C ALA A 440 -3.77 -0.65 9.75
N TYR A 441 -4.53 0.38 10.12
CA TYR A 441 -5.83 0.71 9.50
C TYR A 441 -5.96 2.20 9.21
N PRO A 442 -6.72 2.59 8.14
CA PRO A 442 -6.92 4.01 7.79
C PRO A 442 -7.99 4.71 8.62
N LYS A 443 -8.79 3.97 9.40
CA LYS A 443 -9.92 4.51 10.19
C LYS A 443 -10.02 3.80 11.54
N PRO A 444 -10.53 4.50 12.58
CA PRO A 444 -10.83 3.85 13.85
C PRO A 444 -12.10 2.99 13.72
N GLY A 445 -12.19 1.94 14.53
CA GLY A 445 -13.37 1.08 14.58
C GLY A 445 -13.05 -0.39 14.77
N ASN A 446 -14.04 -1.24 14.52
CA ASN A 446 -13.92 -2.68 14.60
C ASN A 446 -13.63 -3.25 13.22
N ASN A 447 -12.39 -3.61 12.97
CA ASN A 447 -11.99 -4.23 11.71
C ASN A 447 -11.98 -5.75 11.89
N LEU A 448 -12.69 -6.46 11.01
CA LEU A 448 -12.72 -7.92 11.01
C LEU A 448 -11.84 -8.45 9.89
N GLN A 449 -10.99 -9.43 10.21
CA GLN A 449 -10.16 -10.13 9.24
C GLN A 449 -10.47 -11.63 9.25
N GLY A 450 -10.44 -12.21 8.05
CA GLY A 450 -10.72 -13.64 7.86
C GLY A 450 -12.06 -14.05 8.43
N SER A 451 -12.09 -15.18 9.15
CA SER A 451 -13.30 -15.77 9.72
C SER A 451 -13.82 -15.09 11.01
N GLY A 452 -13.20 -13.98 11.45
CA GLY A 452 -13.70 -13.23 12.62
C GLY A 452 -12.65 -12.77 13.63
N ILE A 453 -11.37 -12.66 13.23
CA ILE A 453 -10.35 -11.99 14.06
C ILE A 453 -10.70 -10.52 14.13
N ARG A 454 -10.73 -10.00 15.34
CA ARG A 454 -11.09 -8.62 15.62
C ARG A 454 -9.85 -7.78 15.83
N ASN A 455 -9.72 -6.78 14.98
CA ASN A 455 -8.69 -5.75 15.04
C ASN A 455 -9.34 -4.42 15.43
N ASP A 456 -9.40 -4.14 16.73
CA ASP A 456 -9.98 -2.91 17.25
C ASP A 456 -8.98 -1.76 17.14
N THR A 457 -9.41 -0.66 16.55
CA THR A 457 -8.62 0.56 16.43
C THR A 457 -9.32 1.73 17.10
N GLY A 458 -8.54 2.69 17.62
CA GLY A 458 -9.10 3.86 18.32
C GLY A 458 -8.08 4.98 18.49
N LYS A 459 -8.56 6.14 18.94
CA LYS A 459 -7.72 7.33 19.20
C LYS A 459 -7.25 7.36 20.66
N GLY A 460 -6.22 6.57 21.00
CA GLY A 460 -5.51 6.64 22.28
C GLY A 460 -4.24 7.51 22.18
N LYS A 461 -3.11 6.97 22.65
CA LYS A 461 -1.81 7.64 22.50
C LYS A 461 -1.42 7.74 21.03
N VAL A 462 -0.60 8.72 20.68
CA VAL A 462 -0.14 8.97 19.33
C VAL A 462 1.38 9.03 19.27
N MET A 463 1.96 8.45 18.21
CA MET A 463 3.36 8.59 17.84
C MET A 463 3.46 9.40 16.54
N ASP A 464 4.21 10.49 16.56
CA ASP A 464 4.62 11.19 15.34
C ASP A 464 5.92 10.57 14.84
N ILE A 465 5.85 9.89 13.71
CA ILE A 465 7.00 9.23 13.08
C ILE A 465 8.12 10.21 12.76
N GLY A 466 7.77 11.45 12.42
CA GLY A 466 8.75 12.51 12.14
C GLY A 466 9.56 12.98 13.34
N ALA A 467 9.18 12.63 14.57
CA ALA A 467 9.87 13.04 15.79
C ALA A 467 11.14 12.21 16.07
N ASN A 468 11.11 10.91 15.75
CA ASN A 468 12.25 10.02 15.98
C ASN A 468 12.28 8.91 14.91
N PHE A 469 13.16 9.03 13.93
CA PHE A 469 13.32 8.06 12.85
C PHE A 469 14.77 7.90 12.41
N SER A 470 15.06 6.77 11.79
CA SER A 470 16.33 6.50 11.12
C SER A 470 16.07 5.92 9.73
N VAL A 471 16.76 6.43 8.71
CA VAL A 471 16.80 5.77 7.39
C VAL A 471 17.81 4.64 7.48
N ILE A 472 17.32 3.40 7.47
CA ILE A 472 18.14 2.19 7.68
C ILE A 472 18.53 1.50 6.37
N ALA A 473 17.81 1.77 5.28
CA ALA A 473 18.12 1.26 3.96
C ALA A 473 17.62 2.21 2.87
N ALA A 474 18.46 2.44 1.87
CA ALA A 474 18.15 3.14 0.62
C ALA A 474 19.28 2.80 -0.36
N GLU A 475 19.19 1.65 -1.01
CA GLU A 475 20.30 1.05 -1.77
C GLU A 475 20.81 1.96 -2.90
N TYR A 476 19.92 2.76 -3.48
CA TYR A 476 20.29 3.71 -4.54
C TYR A 476 21.13 4.91 -4.04
N LEU A 477 21.18 5.17 -2.73
CA LEU A 477 22.02 6.19 -2.11
C LEU A 477 23.42 5.66 -1.73
N GLY A 478 23.68 4.38 -1.95
CA GLY A 478 24.98 3.74 -1.68
C GLY A 478 25.44 3.93 -0.23
N SER A 479 26.70 4.32 -0.05
CA SER A 479 27.32 4.47 1.27
C SER A 479 26.81 5.66 2.11
N THR A 480 25.87 6.46 1.59
CA THR A 480 25.22 7.54 2.37
C THR A 480 24.38 6.96 3.51
N ILE A 481 23.83 5.77 3.31
CA ILE A 481 23.05 5.04 4.32
C ILE A 481 23.85 3.82 4.77
N VAL A 482 24.06 3.72 6.09
CA VAL A 482 24.72 2.57 6.72
C VAL A 482 23.65 1.75 7.42
N GLU A 483 23.47 0.52 6.97
CA GLU A 483 22.54 -0.43 7.59
C GLU A 483 23.01 -0.80 9.00
N PRO A 484 22.12 -0.77 10.00
CA PRO A 484 22.48 -1.24 11.34
C PRO A 484 22.73 -2.76 11.33
N PRO A 485 23.68 -3.28 12.14
CA PRO A 485 24.02 -4.71 12.14
C PRO A 485 22.81 -5.63 12.36
N TRP A 486 21.86 -5.24 13.22
CA TRP A 486 20.66 -6.02 13.51
C TRP A 486 19.74 -6.22 12.29
N LEU A 487 19.79 -5.34 11.29
CA LEU A 487 18.96 -5.45 10.08
C LEU A 487 19.32 -6.70 9.25
N ASN A 488 20.57 -7.15 9.33
CA ASN A 488 21.06 -8.33 8.64
C ASN A 488 20.94 -9.62 9.49
N TYR A 489 20.28 -9.55 10.64
CA TYR A 489 19.90 -10.73 11.42
C TYR A 489 18.68 -11.38 10.78
N ALA A 490 18.95 -12.42 10.00
CA ALA A 490 18.04 -13.11 9.13
C ALA A 490 17.34 -14.30 9.80
N ARG A 491 17.09 -14.20 11.06
CA ARG A 491 16.56 -15.28 11.88
C ARG A 491 15.40 -14.79 12.72
N GLU A 492 14.95 -15.62 13.64
CA GLU A 492 13.77 -15.37 14.45
C GLU A 492 13.98 -14.25 15.48
N TRP A 493 13.11 -13.21 15.41
CA TRP A 493 13.06 -12.11 16.39
C TRP A 493 12.28 -12.48 17.66
N GLY A 494 11.73 -13.68 17.73
CA GLY A 494 11.09 -14.28 18.89
C GLY A 494 11.15 -15.79 18.82
N PRO A 495 10.99 -16.50 19.95
CA PRO A 495 10.92 -17.94 19.96
C PRO A 495 9.64 -18.42 19.25
N LYS A 496 9.63 -19.67 18.81
CA LYS A 496 8.36 -20.36 18.57
C LYS A 496 7.52 -20.33 19.84
N ILE A 497 6.21 -20.23 19.68
CA ILE A 497 5.31 -20.19 20.84
C ILE A 497 5.55 -21.38 21.77
N SER A 498 5.51 -21.10 23.07
CA SER A 498 5.75 -22.09 24.13
C SER A 498 4.45 -22.66 24.74
N TYR A 499 3.27 -22.23 24.23
CA TYR A 499 1.97 -22.69 24.71
C TYR A 499 1.31 -23.67 23.74
N ASP A 500 0.48 -24.58 24.29
CA ASP A 500 -0.30 -25.53 23.49
C ASP A 500 -1.63 -24.87 23.06
N ILE A 501 -1.74 -24.58 21.77
CA ILE A 501 -2.94 -23.97 21.17
C ILE A 501 -4.20 -24.77 21.49
N SER A 502 -4.11 -26.12 21.45
CA SER A 502 -5.26 -26.97 21.75
C SER A 502 -5.70 -26.86 23.21
N LYS A 503 -4.77 -26.63 24.12
CA LYS A 503 -5.05 -26.41 25.54
C LYS A 503 -5.68 -25.03 25.76
N GLU A 504 -5.10 -23.98 25.20
CA GLU A 504 -5.65 -22.62 25.26
C GLU A 504 -7.06 -22.58 24.67
N LEU A 505 -7.26 -23.23 23.52
CA LEU A 505 -8.58 -23.32 22.88
C LEU A 505 -9.61 -24.03 23.77
N LYS A 506 -9.23 -25.16 24.42
CA LYS A 506 -10.11 -25.87 25.35
C LYS A 506 -10.50 -25.02 26.56
N GLU A 507 -9.60 -24.20 27.08
CA GLU A 507 -9.90 -23.29 28.20
C GLU A 507 -10.90 -22.21 27.76
N VAL A 508 -10.70 -21.61 26.57
CA VAL A 508 -11.66 -20.65 25.97
C VAL A 508 -13.01 -21.30 25.74
N GLU A 509 -13.04 -22.52 25.20
CA GLU A 509 -14.25 -23.27 24.89
C GLU A 509 -15.03 -23.75 26.12
N ARG A 510 -14.39 -23.88 27.29
CA ARG A 510 -14.99 -24.39 28.53
C ARG A 510 -16.25 -23.64 28.94
N PHE A 511 -16.37 -22.39 28.54
CA PHE A 511 -17.51 -21.53 28.84
C PHE A 511 -18.49 -21.38 27.67
N MET A 512 -18.30 -22.17 26.58
CA MET A 512 -19.07 -22.06 25.34
C MET A 512 -19.85 -23.33 25.02
N ILE A 513 -21.00 -23.19 24.39
CA ILE A 513 -21.88 -24.28 23.99
C ILE A 513 -22.24 -24.22 22.50
N GLY A 514 -22.31 -25.39 21.87
CA GLY A 514 -22.94 -25.59 20.58
C GLY A 514 -22.28 -24.83 19.41
N LYS A 515 -23.02 -23.92 18.78
CA LYS A 515 -22.57 -23.19 17.58
C LYS A 515 -21.38 -22.25 17.84
N LEU A 516 -21.30 -21.68 19.05
CA LEU A 516 -20.21 -20.76 19.42
C LEU A 516 -18.85 -21.46 19.47
N LYS A 517 -18.82 -22.69 20.02
CA LYS A 517 -17.63 -23.52 20.05
C LYS A 517 -17.08 -23.79 18.64
N LYS A 518 -17.95 -24.25 17.72
CA LYS A 518 -17.58 -24.52 16.32
C LYS A 518 -17.11 -23.25 15.58
N ALA A 519 -17.65 -22.09 15.93
CA ALA A 519 -17.24 -20.83 15.34
C ALA A 519 -15.81 -20.45 15.75
N ILE A 520 -15.46 -20.59 17.04
CA ILE A 520 -14.08 -20.36 17.54
C ILE A 520 -13.10 -21.36 16.93
N GLU A 521 -13.42 -22.66 16.91
CA GLU A 521 -12.58 -23.68 16.25
C GLU A 521 -12.26 -23.31 14.80
N ARG A 522 -13.25 -22.76 14.06
CA ARG A 522 -13.05 -22.28 12.69
C ARG A 522 -12.13 -21.07 12.65
N ILE A 523 -12.37 -20.07 13.49
CA ILE A 523 -11.55 -18.85 13.55
C ILE A 523 -10.11 -19.20 13.86
N VAL A 524 -9.85 -20.05 14.85
CA VAL A 524 -8.49 -20.46 15.23
C VAL A 524 -7.81 -21.25 14.12
N ARG A 525 -8.52 -22.16 13.45
CA ARG A 525 -7.98 -22.92 12.32
C ARG A 525 -7.60 -22.04 11.13
N ASP A 526 -8.33 -20.95 10.91
CA ASP A 526 -8.13 -20.02 9.80
C ASP A 526 -7.10 -18.90 10.14
N LEU A 527 -6.44 -18.99 11.33
CA LEU A 527 -5.35 -18.07 11.70
C LEU A 527 -4.12 -18.32 10.83
N PRO A 528 -3.37 -17.28 10.47
CA PRO A 528 -2.06 -17.40 9.83
C PRO A 528 -1.07 -18.19 10.70
N ASN A 529 -0.13 -18.90 10.08
CA ASN A 529 0.92 -19.67 10.78
C ASN A 529 1.76 -18.80 11.72
N GLU A 530 1.97 -17.54 11.38
CA GLU A 530 2.65 -16.54 12.23
C GLU A 530 1.91 -16.36 13.56
N VAL A 531 0.58 -16.29 13.55
CA VAL A 531 -0.26 -16.17 14.75
C VAL A 531 -0.36 -17.49 15.51
N LEU A 532 -0.34 -18.61 14.79
CA LEU A 532 -0.29 -19.95 15.40
C LEU A 532 1.09 -20.29 15.96
N GLY A 533 2.12 -19.46 15.68
CA GLY A 533 3.46 -19.60 16.25
C GLY A 533 4.23 -20.82 15.76
N GLU A 534 3.86 -21.38 14.62
CA GLU A 534 4.62 -22.46 13.99
C GLU A 534 5.99 -21.97 13.51
N GLU A 535 6.09 -20.66 13.22
CA GLU A 535 7.34 -19.97 12.86
C GLU A 535 7.54 -18.76 13.78
N GLY A 536 8.77 -18.48 14.20
CA GLY A 536 9.12 -17.26 14.92
C GLY A 536 9.02 -16.04 14.00
N PRO A 537 8.70 -14.84 14.52
CA PRO A 537 8.61 -13.63 13.71
C PRO A 537 9.97 -13.27 13.09
N THR A 538 9.98 -12.83 11.85
CA THR A 538 11.20 -12.45 11.11
C THR A 538 11.37 -10.94 11.04
N GLY A 539 12.62 -10.49 10.86
CA GLY A 539 12.95 -9.08 10.68
C GLY A 539 12.46 -8.51 9.32
N PRO A 540 12.49 -7.17 9.15
CA PRO A 540 11.96 -6.49 7.97
C PRO A 540 12.56 -6.98 6.63
N LYS A 541 13.85 -7.26 6.60
CA LYS A 541 14.60 -7.69 5.40
C LYS A 541 14.14 -9.04 4.85
N PHE A 542 13.45 -9.85 5.66
CA PHE A 542 12.90 -11.17 5.31
C PHE A 542 11.47 -11.13 4.79
N LYS A 543 10.82 -10.00 4.90
CA LYS A 543 9.49 -9.82 4.32
C LYS A 543 9.64 -9.64 2.79
N ASP A 544 8.83 -10.35 1.99
CA ASP A 544 8.89 -10.28 0.52
C ASP A 544 8.74 -8.85 -0.02
N MET A 545 7.96 -8.01 0.68
CA MET A 545 7.80 -6.60 0.33
C MET A 545 9.06 -5.76 0.54
N TRP A 546 10.11 -6.28 1.19
CA TRP A 546 11.36 -5.53 1.33
C TRP A 546 11.93 -5.11 -0.03
N SER A 547 12.12 -6.05 -0.94
CA SER A 547 12.58 -5.79 -2.31
C SER A 547 11.45 -5.75 -3.34
N GLY A 548 10.29 -6.30 -2.99
CA GLY A 548 9.09 -6.37 -3.82
C GLY A 548 8.17 -5.16 -3.71
N ASP A 549 7.01 -5.26 -4.34
CA ASP A 549 5.87 -4.36 -4.12
C ASP A 549 5.05 -4.85 -2.93
N GLU A 550 4.27 -3.95 -2.33
CA GLU A 550 3.35 -4.32 -1.27
C GLU A 550 2.27 -5.28 -1.78
N ARG A 551 1.86 -6.21 -0.94
CA ARG A 551 0.80 -7.17 -1.26
C ARG A 551 -0.57 -6.60 -0.86
N GLY A 552 -1.41 -6.39 -1.85
CA GLY A 552 -2.80 -5.98 -1.67
C GLY A 552 -3.75 -7.16 -1.71
#